data_ab295c0adca3c88c57cb252be629b99a
#
_entry.id   ab295c0adca3c88c57cb252be629b99a
#
_cell.length_a   1.000
_cell.length_b   1.000
_cell.length_c   1.000
_cell.angle_alpha   90.00
_cell.angle_beta   90.00
_cell.angle_gamma   90.00
#
_symmetry.space_group_name_H-M   'P 1'
#
loop_
_entity.id
_entity.type
_entity.pdbx_description
1 polymer ?
#
loop_
_entity_poly.entity_id
_entity_poly.type
_entity_poly.pdbx_seq_one_letter_code
_entity_poly.pdbx_strand_id
1 'polypeptide(L)'
;IPFYNVDVEQAVAHVAHLEAESSLMVPQAGQCDLAMCYMGRAMGPALPPGAVVLLKAVDPDAIIPGGEYVIVSRKIVTLRIVRLSDGEDKLRLVAGDKENYDDIILNVSDIKSVYKVKGKLIINS
;
A
#
# COMPACT_ATOMS: atom_id res chain seq x y z
N ILE A 1 -8.47 14.79 2.04
CA ILE A 1 -8.15 13.46 1.52
C ILE A 1 -9.40 12.58 1.60
N PRO A 2 -9.92 12.12 0.47
CA PRO A 2 -11.08 11.23 0.53
C PRO A 2 -10.73 9.93 1.26
N PHE A 3 -11.62 9.53 2.16
CA PHE A 3 -11.46 8.33 2.97
C PHE A 3 -12.51 7.28 2.58
N TYR A 4 -12.03 6.08 2.32
CA TYR A 4 -12.84 4.91 1.99
C TYR A 4 -12.67 3.88 3.11
N ASN A 5 -13.75 3.58 3.83
CA ASN A 5 -13.70 2.67 4.97
C ASN A 5 -13.75 1.21 4.50
N VAL A 6 -12.77 0.81 3.73
CA VAL A 6 -12.63 -0.53 3.16
C VAL A 6 -11.16 -0.93 3.18
N ASP A 7 -10.90 -2.23 3.07
CA ASP A 7 -9.53 -2.74 3.04
C ASP A 7 -8.84 -2.37 1.73
N VAL A 8 -7.65 -1.78 1.85
CA VAL A 8 -6.88 -1.28 0.71
C VAL A 8 -6.53 -2.39 -0.27
N GLU A 9 -6.15 -3.57 0.22
CA GLU A 9 -5.75 -4.67 -0.67
C GLU A 9 -6.91 -5.24 -1.47
N GLN A 10 -8.13 -5.13 -0.95
CA GLN A 10 -9.33 -5.61 -1.66
C GLN A 10 -9.95 -4.56 -2.57
N ALA A 11 -9.80 -3.29 -2.25
CA ALA A 11 -10.63 -2.25 -2.85
C ALA A 11 -9.89 -1.21 -3.69
N VAL A 12 -8.59 -1.02 -3.50
CA VAL A 12 -7.89 0.09 -4.17
C VAL A 12 -7.90 -0.03 -5.70
N ALA A 13 -7.90 -1.24 -6.23
CA ALA A 13 -7.95 -1.46 -7.68
C ALA A 13 -9.27 -0.96 -8.31
N HIS A 14 -10.31 -0.76 -7.49
CA HIS A 14 -11.64 -0.34 -7.92
C HIS A 14 -12.01 1.03 -7.37
N VAL A 15 -11.03 1.82 -6.94
CA VAL A 15 -11.29 3.09 -6.24
C VAL A 15 -12.14 4.05 -7.05
N ALA A 16 -12.04 4.02 -8.39
CA ALA A 16 -12.83 4.87 -9.25
C ALA A 16 -14.35 4.60 -9.17
N HIS A 17 -14.74 3.43 -8.66
CA HIS A 17 -16.14 3.02 -8.50
C HIS A 17 -16.63 3.13 -7.06
N LEU A 18 -15.83 3.66 -6.15
CA LEU A 18 -16.18 3.79 -4.74
C LEU A 18 -16.60 5.23 -4.44
N GLU A 19 -17.50 5.36 -3.45
CA GLU A 19 -17.85 6.65 -2.87
C GLU A 19 -17.08 6.83 -1.55
N ALA A 20 -16.45 7.97 -1.39
CA ALA A 20 -15.77 8.28 -0.14
C ALA A 20 -16.79 8.48 0.98
N GLU A 21 -16.55 7.88 2.15
CA GLU A 21 -17.41 8.05 3.31
C GLU A 21 -17.22 9.43 3.95
N SER A 22 -16.00 9.93 3.91
CA SER A 22 -15.65 11.20 4.53
C SER A 22 -14.39 11.75 3.89
N SER A 23 -13.97 12.91 4.38
CA SER A 23 -12.70 13.50 3.98
C SER A 23 -11.87 13.73 5.22
N LEU A 24 -10.60 13.33 5.16
CA LEU A 24 -9.66 13.55 6.26
C LEU A 24 -8.87 14.82 6.03
N MET A 25 -8.71 15.59 7.10
CA MET A 25 -7.80 16.73 7.11
C MET A 25 -6.62 16.37 8.01
N VAL A 26 -5.49 16.06 7.39
CA VAL A 26 -4.28 15.68 8.11
C VAL A 26 -3.24 16.75 7.82
N PRO A 27 -2.92 17.62 8.77
CA PRO A 27 -1.85 18.60 8.60
C PRO A 27 -0.55 17.86 8.28
N GLN A 28 0.23 18.38 7.37
CA GLN A 28 1.52 17.81 6.97
C GLN A 28 1.42 16.46 6.19
N ALA A 29 0.20 16.02 5.85
CA ALA A 29 0.04 14.79 5.05
C ALA A 29 0.58 14.94 3.63
N GLY A 30 0.89 16.16 3.22
CA GLY A 30 1.34 16.43 1.87
C GLY A 30 0.24 16.17 0.85
N GLN A 31 0.66 15.76 -0.34
CA GLN A 31 -0.27 15.49 -1.44
C GLN A 31 -0.65 14.02 -1.45
N CYS A 32 -1.66 13.66 -0.68
CA CYS A 32 -2.22 12.31 -0.70
C CYS A 32 -3.50 12.30 -1.52
N ASP A 33 -3.68 11.24 -2.30
CA ASP A 33 -4.84 11.12 -3.19
C ASP A 33 -6.03 10.49 -2.50
N LEU A 34 -5.78 9.57 -1.56
CA LEU A 34 -6.85 8.87 -0.86
C LEU A 34 -6.33 8.23 0.43
N ALA A 35 -7.28 7.81 1.26
CA ALA A 35 -7.00 7.03 2.46
C ALA A 35 -7.92 5.81 2.50
N MET A 36 -7.40 4.69 2.94
CA MET A 36 -8.13 3.43 3.11
C MET A 36 -7.64 2.72 4.37
N CYS A 37 -8.38 1.71 4.81
CA CYS A 37 -7.95 0.87 5.90
C CYS A 37 -7.01 -0.23 5.41
N TYR A 38 -6.08 -0.63 6.27
CA TYR A 38 -5.30 -1.84 6.05
C TYR A 38 -5.78 -2.90 7.04
N MET A 39 -6.32 -4.00 6.54
CA MET A 39 -6.85 -5.07 7.38
C MET A 39 -5.98 -6.32 7.38
N GLY A 40 -4.90 -6.32 6.58
CA GLY A 40 -3.97 -7.44 6.51
C GLY A 40 -3.11 -7.58 7.77
N ARG A 41 -2.37 -8.67 7.84
CA ARG A 41 -1.48 -8.97 8.96
C ARG A 41 -0.01 -9.01 8.56
N ALA A 42 0.27 -9.00 7.27
CA ALA A 42 1.63 -9.17 6.76
C ALA A 42 2.58 -8.05 7.17
N MET A 43 2.05 -6.86 7.45
CA MET A 43 2.87 -5.69 7.80
C MET A 43 2.95 -5.45 9.31
N GLY A 44 2.44 -6.36 10.13
CA GLY A 44 2.60 -6.24 11.58
C GLY A 44 4.05 -6.39 12.04
N PRO A 45 4.35 -5.92 13.25
CA PRO A 45 3.47 -5.15 14.13
C PRO A 45 3.39 -3.66 13.81
N ALA A 46 4.26 -3.14 12.91
CA ALA A 46 4.35 -1.71 12.64
C ALA A 46 3.06 -1.15 12.01
N LEU A 47 2.36 -1.98 11.23
CA LEU A 47 1.09 -1.59 10.62
C LEU A 47 0.04 -2.64 10.99
N PRO A 48 -0.68 -2.45 12.11
CA PRO A 48 -1.66 -3.42 12.57
C PRO A 48 -2.95 -3.38 11.75
N PRO A 49 -3.74 -4.47 11.78
CA PRO A 49 -5.06 -4.46 11.14
C PRO A 49 -5.95 -3.34 11.69
N GLY A 50 -6.62 -2.62 10.80
CA GLY A 50 -7.46 -1.49 11.14
C GLY A 50 -6.77 -0.14 11.05
N ALA A 51 -5.47 -0.09 10.82
CA ALA A 51 -4.77 1.17 10.58
C ALA A 51 -5.28 1.83 9.30
N VAL A 52 -5.25 3.16 9.28
CA VAL A 52 -5.57 3.93 8.07
C VAL A 52 -4.27 4.28 7.36
N VAL A 53 -4.20 4.03 6.07
CA VAL A 53 -3.04 4.36 5.25
C VAL A 53 -3.38 5.52 4.32
N LEU A 54 -2.48 6.50 4.24
CA LEU A 54 -2.60 7.67 3.38
C LEU A 54 -1.77 7.39 2.13
N LEU A 55 -2.41 7.41 0.98
CA LEU A 55 -1.83 6.91 -0.26
C LEU A 55 -1.70 8.00 -1.31
N LYS A 56 -0.61 7.93 -2.05
CA LYS A 56 -0.38 8.76 -3.22
C LYS A 56 -0.06 7.86 -4.42
N ALA A 57 -0.81 8.04 -5.50
CA ALA A 57 -0.49 7.36 -6.76
C ALA A 57 0.86 7.84 -7.28
N VAL A 58 1.73 6.91 -7.62
CA VAL A 58 3.06 7.20 -8.16
C VAL A 58 3.32 6.34 -9.38
N ASP A 59 4.23 6.80 -10.22
CA ASP A 59 4.71 6.01 -11.34
C ASP A 59 5.54 4.82 -10.81
N PRO A 60 5.42 3.61 -11.40
CA PRO A 60 6.28 2.50 -11.02
C PRO A 60 7.77 2.82 -11.05
N ASP A 61 8.20 3.73 -11.92
CA ASP A 61 9.60 4.17 -11.98
C ASP A 61 10.02 5.00 -10.77
N ALA A 62 9.06 5.50 -9.99
CA ALA A 62 9.32 6.33 -8.82
C ALA A 62 9.47 5.53 -7.53
N ILE A 63 9.45 4.20 -7.60
CA ILE A 63 9.58 3.35 -6.41
C ILE A 63 11.00 3.50 -5.85
N ILE A 64 11.06 3.77 -4.54
CA ILE A 64 12.32 3.86 -3.80
C ILE A 64 12.44 2.60 -2.94
N PRO A 65 13.51 1.81 -3.10
CA PRO A 65 13.69 0.59 -2.30
C PRO A 65 13.68 0.90 -0.80
N GLY A 66 12.98 0.07 -0.05
CA GLY A 66 12.81 0.23 1.39
C GLY A 66 11.52 0.94 1.78
N GLY A 67 10.82 1.56 0.85
CA GLY A 67 9.54 2.20 1.10
C GLY A 67 8.37 1.23 1.14
N GLU A 68 7.29 1.66 1.78
CA GLU A 68 6.04 0.92 1.81
C GLU A 68 5.16 1.37 0.65
N TYR A 69 4.66 0.40 -0.11
CA TYR A 69 3.84 0.66 -1.30
C TYR A 69 2.69 -0.31 -1.37
N VAL A 70 1.56 0.14 -1.92
CA VAL A 70 0.51 -0.75 -2.39
C VAL A 70 0.78 -1.00 -3.86
N ILE A 71 1.00 -2.26 -4.19
CA ILE A 71 1.26 -2.69 -5.56
C ILE A 71 0.00 -3.35 -6.11
N VAL A 72 -0.54 -2.80 -7.19
CA VAL A 72 -1.66 -3.39 -7.93
C VAL A 72 -1.08 -4.05 -9.16
N SER A 73 -1.13 -5.38 -9.20
CA SER A 73 -0.61 -6.16 -10.30
C SER A 73 -1.70 -6.99 -10.95
N ARG A 74 -1.35 -7.71 -12.01
CA ARG A 74 -2.29 -8.59 -12.69
C ARG A 74 -2.78 -9.73 -11.81
N LYS A 75 -1.96 -10.18 -10.86
CA LYS A 75 -2.25 -11.37 -10.05
C LYS A 75 -2.62 -11.03 -8.61
N ILE A 76 -2.02 -10.00 -8.05
CA ILE A 76 -2.20 -9.68 -6.63
C ILE A 76 -2.29 -8.17 -6.44
N VAL A 77 -2.94 -7.80 -5.32
CA VAL A 77 -2.90 -6.44 -4.78
C VAL A 77 -2.39 -6.59 -3.35
N THR A 78 -1.27 -5.95 -3.02
CA THR A 78 -0.66 -6.13 -1.72
C THR A 78 0.07 -4.87 -1.26
N LEU A 79 0.06 -4.65 0.06
CA LEU A 79 0.84 -3.60 0.71
C LEU A 79 2.07 -4.25 1.33
N ARG A 80 3.24 -3.88 0.85
CA ARG A 80 4.51 -4.46 1.29
C ARG A 80 5.63 -3.43 1.27
N ILE A 81 6.73 -3.77 1.90
CA ILE A 81 7.99 -3.07 1.73
C ILE A 81 8.59 -3.54 0.41
N VAL A 82 8.94 -2.61 -0.46
CA VAL A 82 9.49 -2.95 -1.77
C VAL A 82 11.01 -2.94 -1.71
N ARG A 83 11.61 -4.02 -2.17
CA ARG A 83 13.06 -4.16 -2.29
C ARG A 83 13.42 -4.50 -3.72
N LEU A 84 14.65 -4.24 -4.11
CA LEU A 84 15.18 -4.72 -5.37
C LEU A 84 15.42 -6.23 -5.30
N SER A 85 15.17 -6.91 -6.41
CA SER A 85 15.45 -8.33 -6.55
C SER A 85 16.61 -8.54 -7.52
N ASP A 86 17.16 -9.75 -7.53
CA ASP A 86 18.14 -10.13 -8.54
C ASP A 86 17.47 -10.12 -9.91
N GLY A 87 17.92 -9.25 -10.79
CA GLY A 87 17.30 -9.03 -12.09
C GLY A 87 16.65 -7.66 -12.18
N GLU A 88 16.83 -6.99 -13.31
CA GLU A 88 16.43 -5.60 -13.51
C GLU A 88 14.92 -5.38 -13.55
N ASP A 89 14.15 -6.41 -13.89
CA ASP A 89 12.72 -6.34 -14.13
C ASP A 89 11.89 -6.98 -13.03
N LYS A 90 12.50 -7.20 -11.86
CA LYS A 90 11.80 -7.83 -10.73
C LYS A 90 11.92 -7.01 -9.47
N LEU A 91 10.85 -7.04 -8.68
CA LEU A 91 10.82 -6.47 -7.34
C LEU A 91 10.58 -7.57 -6.34
N ARG A 92 11.13 -7.38 -5.15
CA ARG A 92 10.89 -8.26 -4.01
C ARG A 92 10.01 -7.52 -3.02
N LEU A 93 8.84 -8.09 -2.74
CA LEU A 93 7.86 -7.52 -1.83
C LEU A 93 7.97 -8.22 -0.50
N VAL A 94 8.42 -7.49 0.50
CA VAL A 94 8.80 -8.03 1.81
C VAL A 94 7.77 -7.66 2.85
N ALA A 95 7.37 -8.65 3.65
CA ALA A 95 6.45 -8.42 4.77
C ALA A 95 7.16 -7.76 5.95
N GLY A 96 6.40 -7.04 6.77
CA GLY A 96 6.88 -6.62 8.08
C GLY A 96 7.02 -7.82 9.03
N ASP A 97 6.07 -8.73 8.97
CA ASP A 97 6.09 -9.99 9.71
C ASP A 97 6.75 -11.08 8.86
N LYS A 98 8.07 -11.15 8.93
CA LYS A 98 8.85 -12.06 8.10
C LYS A 98 8.77 -13.52 8.53
N GLU A 99 8.38 -13.78 9.77
CA GLU A 99 8.26 -15.14 10.26
C GLU A 99 7.08 -15.89 9.65
N ASN A 100 5.98 -15.18 9.41
CA ASN A 100 4.74 -15.78 8.96
C ASN A 100 4.41 -15.51 7.49
N TYR A 101 5.16 -14.63 6.82
CA TYR A 101 4.88 -14.25 5.44
C TYR A 101 6.16 -14.22 4.61
N ASP A 102 6.16 -15.02 3.56
CA ASP A 102 7.28 -15.10 2.64
C ASP A 102 7.35 -13.87 1.72
N ASP A 103 8.53 -13.60 1.19
CA ASP A 103 8.70 -12.59 0.15
C ASP A 103 7.94 -12.98 -1.10
N ILE A 104 7.44 -11.98 -1.81
CA ILE A 104 6.80 -12.16 -3.12
C ILE A 104 7.71 -11.54 -4.16
N ILE A 105 8.06 -12.31 -5.18
CA ILE A 105 8.82 -11.81 -6.33
C ILE A 105 7.85 -11.47 -7.44
N LEU A 106 7.91 -10.24 -7.93
CA LEU A 106 6.99 -9.72 -8.92
C LEU A 106 7.73 -9.15 -10.12
N ASN A 107 7.26 -9.47 -11.31
CA ASN A 107 7.77 -8.83 -12.53
C ASN A 107 7.22 -7.41 -12.63
N VAL A 108 8.09 -6.45 -12.90
CA VAL A 108 7.68 -5.05 -13.07
C VAL A 108 6.63 -4.91 -14.18
N SER A 109 6.75 -5.73 -15.23
CA SER A 109 5.78 -5.71 -16.34
C SER A 109 4.36 -6.12 -15.95
N ASP A 110 4.17 -6.76 -14.80
CA ASP A 110 2.84 -7.15 -14.31
C ASP A 110 2.17 -6.06 -13.48
N ILE A 111 2.88 -4.98 -13.18
CA ILE A 111 2.35 -3.89 -12.34
C ILE A 111 1.40 -3.02 -13.16
N LYS A 112 0.20 -2.81 -12.62
CA LYS A 112 -0.81 -1.91 -13.21
C LYS A 112 -0.75 -0.53 -12.61
N SER A 113 -0.62 -0.44 -11.28
CA SER A 113 -0.53 0.83 -10.58
C SER A 113 0.17 0.65 -9.25
N VAL A 114 0.69 1.77 -8.73
CA VAL A 114 1.44 1.80 -7.48
C VAL A 114 0.97 3.00 -6.67
N TYR A 115 0.80 2.78 -5.36
CA TYR A 115 0.51 3.85 -4.41
C TYR A 115 1.58 3.84 -3.34
N LYS A 116 2.21 4.99 -3.11
CA LYS A 116 3.13 5.15 -2.00
C LYS A 116 2.34 5.36 -0.71
N VAL A 117 2.73 4.68 0.36
CA VAL A 117 2.19 4.94 1.70
C VAL A 117 2.93 6.16 2.25
N LYS A 118 2.23 7.29 2.30
CA LYS A 118 2.78 8.57 2.74
C LYS A 118 2.60 8.78 4.24
N GLY A 119 1.65 8.10 4.84
CA GLY A 119 1.38 8.22 6.26
C GLY A 119 0.48 7.11 6.75
N LYS A 120 0.44 6.95 8.07
CA LYS A 120 -0.36 5.93 8.74
C LYS A 120 -1.02 6.54 9.96
N LEU A 121 -2.29 6.19 10.18
CA LEU A 121 -3.01 6.57 11.38
C LEU A 121 -3.35 5.28 12.14
N ILE A 122 -2.81 5.15 13.33
CA ILE A 122 -3.02 3.99 14.18
C ILE A 122 -3.71 4.48 15.44
N ILE A 123 -4.90 3.93 15.70
CA ILE A 123 -5.69 4.31 16.86
C ILE A 123 -5.51 3.22 17.92
N ASN A 124 -4.96 3.59 19.06
CA ASN A 124 -4.85 2.74 20.23
C ASN A 124 -6.05 3.01 21.16
N SER A 125 -6.83 1.99 21.41
CA SER A 125 -7.96 2.08 22.33
C SER A 125 -7.63 1.50 23.68
#